data_2b368f99c9571a49f8145b7501ffce01
#
_entry.id   2b368f99c9571a49f8145b7501ffce01
#
_cell.length_a   1.000
_cell.length_b   1.000
_cell.length_c   1.000
_cell.angle_alpha   90.00
_cell.angle_beta   90.00
_cell.angle_gamma   90.00
#
_symmetry.space_group_name_H-M   'P 1'
#
loop_
_entity.id
_entity.type
_entity.pdbx_description
1 polymer ?
#
loop_
_entity_poly.entity_id
_entity_poly.type
_entity_poly.pdbx_seq_one_letter_code
_entity_poly.pdbx_strand_id
1 'polypeptide(L)'
;MKNIALIGRARSGKDTAAGVLAEYGYVRRALADPLKQMAYDIDPVVGVELLGVDAPVPVHLAAAVDRYGWEAVKDRFPAARRFLQRLGTEGVRRHVAEDFWITRCVTAAAASQRPVVVTDVRFDNEVNALRAAGFAVWFIDRGAPDGDHPSEQLGPAHADQVIPNTGTLADFHARIHAALEAL
;
A
#
# COMPACT_ATOMS: atom_id res chain seq x y z
N MET A 1 12.45 -4.41 17.45
CA MET A 1 12.31 -3.40 16.37
C MET A 1 10.87 -2.93 16.30
N LYS A 2 10.62 -1.63 16.14
CA LYS A 2 9.28 -1.08 15.95
C LYS A 2 8.76 -1.36 14.53
N ASN A 3 7.45 -1.45 14.37
CA ASN A 3 6.82 -1.42 13.05
C ASN A 3 6.93 -0.01 12.45
N ILE A 4 6.94 0.08 11.13
CA ILE A 4 7.12 1.35 10.40
C ILE A 4 5.95 1.57 9.45
N ALA A 5 5.42 2.78 9.43
CA ALA A 5 4.45 3.25 8.45
C ALA A 5 5.14 4.27 7.52
N LEU A 6 5.17 4.00 6.23
CA LEU A 6 5.76 4.90 5.23
C LEU A 6 4.67 5.79 4.64
N ILE A 7 4.86 7.08 4.76
CA ILE A 7 4.05 8.11 4.11
C ILE A 7 4.90 8.90 3.11
N GLY A 8 4.27 9.60 2.21
CA GLY A 8 4.94 10.37 1.17
C GLY A 8 4.20 10.25 -0.15
N ARG A 9 4.50 11.14 -1.07
CA ARG A 9 3.80 11.28 -2.36
C ARG A 9 3.97 10.07 -3.26
N ALA A 10 3.15 10.01 -4.31
CA ALA A 10 3.32 9.02 -5.37
C ALA A 10 4.76 9.08 -5.90
N ARG A 11 5.38 7.92 -6.12
CA ARG A 11 6.75 7.78 -6.64
C ARG A 11 7.85 8.42 -5.76
N SER A 12 7.58 8.70 -4.47
CA SER A 12 8.60 9.24 -3.55
C SER A 12 9.69 8.23 -3.18
N GLY A 13 9.48 6.92 -3.43
CA GLY A 13 10.45 5.87 -3.10
C GLY A 13 10.07 4.99 -1.90
N LYS A 14 8.79 5.00 -1.47
CA LYS A 14 8.30 4.15 -0.37
C LYS A 14 8.56 2.66 -0.62
N ASP A 15 8.37 2.19 -1.86
CA ASP A 15 8.63 0.79 -2.21
C ASP A 15 10.13 0.46 -2.14
N THR A 16 10.99 1.38 -2.56
CA THR A 16 12.45 1.26 -2.42
C THR A 16 12.83 1.20 -0.94
N ALA A 17 12.29 2.11 -0.12
CA ALA A 17 12.53 2.10 1.32
C ALA A 17 12.08 0.78 1.97
N ALA A 18 10.92 0.26 1.58
CA ALA A 18 10.44 -1.04 2.07
C ALA A 18 11.34 -2.19 1.61
N GLY A 19 11.91 -2.12 0.42
CA GLY A 19 12.92 -3.08 -0.07
C GLY A 19 14.16 -3.10 0.81
N VAL A 20 14.71 -1.93 1.14
CA VAL A 20 15.85 -1.81 2.06
C VAL A 20 15.49 -2.35 3.44
N LEU A 21 14.33 -1.98 4.00
CA LEU A 21 13.88 -2.48 5.29
C LEU A 21 13.69 -4.01 5.31
N ALA A 22 13.32 -4.61 4.18
CA ALA A 22 13.22 -6.06 4.06
C ALA A 22 14.55 -6.78 4.28
N GLU A 23 15.70 -6.18 3.91
CA GLU A 23 17.05 -6.69 4.19
C GLU A 23 17.33 -6.74 5.70
N TYR A 24 16.68 -5.88 6.48
CA TYR A 24 16.69 -5.87 7.94
C TYR A 24 15.60 -6.72 8.60
N GLY A 25 14.96 -7.56 7.82
CA GLY A 25 13.98 -8.51 8.34
C GLY A 25 12.53 -8.00 8.40
N TYR A 26 12.24 -6.79 7.96
CA TYR A 26 10.87 -6.29 7.90
C TYR A 26 10.02 -7.04 6.88
N VAL A 27 8.74 -7.24 7.23
CA VAL A 27 7.74 -7.77 6.31
C VAL A 27 6.94 -6.59 5.75
N ARG A 28 6.95 -6.45 4.42
CA ARG A 28 6.10 -5.46 3.75
C ARG A 28 4.64 -5.85 3.84
N ARG A 29 3.78 -4.88 4.17
CA ARG A 29 2.32 -4.96 4.16
C ARG A 29 1.74 -3.71 3.51
N ALA A 30 0.50 -3.83 3.03
CA ALA A 30 -0.30 -2.69 2.58
C ALA A 30 -1.68 -2.74 3.25
N LEU A 31 -2.27 -1.57 3.51
CA LEU A 31 -3.67 -1.47 3.98
C LEU A 31 -4.63 -2.07 2.95
N ALA A 32 -4.25 -2.03 1.67
CA ALA A 32 -5.00 -2.63 0.58
C ALA A 32 -4.83 -4.15 0.43
N ASP A 33 -3.91 -4.81 1.15
CA ASP A 33 -3.70 -6.26 1.00
C ASP A 33 -4.96 -7.08 1.34
N PRO A 34 -5.67 -6.83 2.46
CA PRO A 34 -6.91 -7.55 2.77
C PRO A 34 -8.02 -7.29 1.75
N LEU A 35 -8.09 -6.07 1.19
CA LEU A 35 -9.04 -5.73 0.12
C LEU A 35 -8.74 -6.52 -1.16
N LYS A 36 -7.48 -6.60 -1.54
CA LYS A 36 -7.04 -7.37 -2.70
C LYS A 36 -7.34 -8.86 -2.52
N GLN A 37 -7.07 -9.41 -1.34
CA GLN A 37 -7.38 -10.80 -1.03
C GLN A 37 -8.89 -11.06 -1.11
N MET A 38 -9.71 -10.22 -0.49
CA MET A 38 -11.17 -10.33 -0.56
C MET A 38 -11.68 -10.26 -2.00
N ALA A 39 -11.14 -9.35 -2.81
CA ALA A 39 -11.51 -9.23 -4.22
C ALA A 39 -11.10 -10.47 -5.04
N TYR A 40 -9.93 -11.03 -4.75
CA TYR A 40 -9.45 -12.27 -5.37
C TYR A 40 -10.36 -13.47 -5.04
N ASP A 41 -10.75 -13.60 -3.76
CA ASP A 41 -11.62 -14.68 -3.29
C ASP A 41 -13.06 -14.59 -3.84
N ILE A 42 -13.57 -13.35 -4.09
CA ILE A 42 -14.88 -13.11 -4.74
C ILE A 42 -14.84 -13.45 -6.22
N ASP A 43 -13.68 -13.28 -6.85
CA ASP A 43 -13.39 -13.61 -8.25
C ASP A 43 -14.41 -13.06 -9.28
N PRO A 44 -14.69 -11.76 -9.31
CA PRO A 44 -15.65 -11.18 -10.25
C PRO A 44 -15.15 -11.26 -11.69
N VAL A 45 -16.07 -11.28 -12.65
CA VAL A 45 -15.74 -11.05 -14.07
C VAL A 45 -15.33 -9.59 -14.25
N VAL A 46 -14.11 -9.37 -14.75
CA VAL A 46 -13.51 -8.03 -14.92
C VAL A 46 -13.35 -7.62 -16.38
N GLY A 47 -13.62 -8.52 -17.32
CA GLY A 47 -13.53 -8.26 -18.74
C GLY A 47 -13.94 -9.46 -19.57
N VAL A 48 -13.71 -9.34 -20.88
CA VAL A 48 -13.83 -10.43 -21.84
C VAL A 48 -12.63 -10.41 -22.79
N GLU A 49 -12.19 -11.58 -23.23
CA GLU A 49 -11.12 -11.74 -24.22
C GLU A 49 -11.60 -12.62 -25.38
N LEU A 50 -11.11 -12.33 -26.59
CA LEU A 50 -11.33 -13.17 -27.77
C LEU A 50 -10.11 -14.11 -27.88
N LEU A 51 -10.28 -15.36 -27.50
CA LEU A 51 -9.19 -16.36 -27.52
C LEU A 51 -9.20 -17.20 -28.81
N GLY A 52 -9.33 -16.53 -29.98
CA GLY A 52 -9.31 -17.21 -31.27
C GLY A 52 -10.53 -18.11 -31.56
N VAL A 53 -11.59 -17.98 -30.78
CA VAL A 53 -12.91 -18.61 -30.97
C VAL A 53 -13.94 -17.53 -31.26
N ASP A 54 -15.04 -17.89 -31.92
CA ASP A 54 -16.08 -16.95 -32.35
C ASP A 54 -16.90 -16.34 -31.19
N ALA A 55 -16.62 -16.68 -29.95
CA ALA A 55 -17.32 -16.16 -28.78
C ALA A 55 -16.36 -15.52 -27.78
N PRO A 56 -16.75 -14.38 -27.16
CA PRO A 56 -15.98 -13.76 -26.08
C PRO A 56 -15.98 -14.64 -24.83
N VAL A 57 -14.79 -14.80 -24.23
CA VAL A 57 -14.62 -15.59 -23.00
C VAL A 57 -14.52 -14.62 -21.83
N PRO A 58 -15.29 -14.82 -20.74
CA PRO A 58 -15.21 -13.98 -19.56
C PRO A 58 -13.82 -14.11 -18.89
N VAL A 59 -13.26 -12.97 -18.48
CA VAL A 59 -12.00 -12.91 -17.72
C VAL A 59 -12.34 -12.70 -16.26
N HIS A 60 -12.02 -13.69 -15.45
CA HIS A 60 -12.14 -13.65 -14.00
C HIS A 60 -10.95 -12.95 -13.36
N LEU A 61 -11.19 -12.25 -12.24
CA LEU A 61 -10.17 -11.43 -11.57
C LEU A 61 -8.99 -12.27 -11.08
N ALA A 62 -9.23 -13.42 -10.44
CA ALA A 62 -8.19 -14.27 -9.92
C ALA A 62 -7.25 -14.76 -11.03
N ALA A 63 -7.81 -15.33 -12.11
CA ALA A 63 -7.03 -15.77 -13.26
C ALA A 63 -6.23 -14.65 -13.92
N ALA A 64 -6.82 -13.44 -14.00
CA ALA A 64 -6.11 -12.27 -14.53
C ALA A 64 -4.95 -11.85 -13.62
N VAL A 65 -5.15 -11.85 -12.30
CA VAL A 65 -4.11 -11.51 -11.31
C VAL A 65 -2.97 -12.51 -11.33
N ASP A 66 -3.27 -13.82 -11.40
CA ASP A 66 -2.26 -14.87 -11.48
C ASP A 66 -1.40 -14.75 -12.74
N ARG A 67 -2.03 -14.35 -13.85
CA ARG A 67 -1.35 -14.21 -15.14
C ARG A 67 -0.54 -12.93 -15.29
N TYR A 68 -1.07 -11.79 -14.80
CA TYR A 68 -0.51 -10.46 -15.12
C TYR A 68 -0.05 -9.69 -13.88
N GLY A 69 -0.43 -10.10 -12.67
CA GLY A 69 -0.22 -9.35 -11.45
C GLY A 69 -1.20 -8.16 -11.27
N TRP A 70 -1.34 -7.69 -10.03
CA TRP A 70 -2.32 -6.67 -9.66
C TRP A 70 -2.20 -5.35 -10.41
N GLU A 71 -0.98 -4.88 -10.68
CA GLU A 71 -0.79 -3.56 -11.34
C GLU A 71 -1.23 -3.62 -12.80
N ALA A 72 -0.79 -4.64 -13.54
CA ALA A 72 -1.18 -4.82 -14.94
C ALA A 72 -2.69 -5.09 -15.09
N VAL A 73 -3.31 -5.81 -14.15
CA VAL A 73 -4.76 -6.07 -14.16
C VAL A 73 -5.55 -4.77 -14.00
N LYS A 74 -5.15 -3.87 -13.11
CA LYS A 74 -5.82 -2.57 -12.92
C LYS A 74 -5.74 -1.68 -14.16
N ASP A 75 -4.67 -1.79 -14.92
CA ASP A 75 -4.48 -1.01 -16.15
C ASP A 75 -5.20 -1.65 -17.35
N ARG A 76 -5.13 -2.97 -17.46
CA ARG A 76 -5.73 -3.74 -18.58
C ARG A 76 -7.26 -3.86 -18.47
N PHE A 77 -7.77 -4.01 -17.23
CA PHE A 77 -9.18 -4.22 -16.95
C PHE A 77 -9.74 -3.11 -16.05
N PRO A 78 -10.25 -2.01 -16.60
CA PRO A 78 -10.79 -0.91 -15.78
C PRO A 78 -11.92 -1.32 -14.82
N ALA A 79 -12.63 -2.42 -15.12
CA ALA A 79 -13.64 -2.99 -14.24
C ALA A 79 -13.03 -3.54 -12.93
N ALA A 80 -11.81 -4.07 -12.96
CA ALA A 80 -11.11 -4.53 -11.76
C ALA A 80 -10.82 -3.34 -10.80
N ARG A 81 -10.35 -2.20 -11.33
CA ARG A 81 -10.13 -0.98 -10.55
C ARG A 81 -11.43 -0.46 -9.93
N ARG A 82 -12.51 -0.39 -10.70
CA ARG A 82 -13.84 0.01 -10.21
C ARG A 82 -14.37 -0.94 -9.15
N PHE A 83 -14.20 -2.24 -9.34
CA PHE A 83 -14.61 -3.23 -8.35
C PHE A 83 -13.88 -3.05 -7.01
N LEU A 84 -12.54 -2.91 -7.04
CA LEU A 84 -11.75 -2.66 -5.83
C LEU A 84 -12.18 -1.37 -5.10
N GLN A 85 -12.42 -0.29 -5.84
CA GLN A 85 -12.89 0.98 -5.25
C GLN A 85 -14.26 0.82 -4.58
N ARG A 86 -15.22 0.18 -5.27
CA ARG A 86 -16.56 -0.04 -4.73
C ARG A 86 -16.54 -1.00 -3.54
N LEU A 87 -15.81 -2.11 -3.63
CA LEU A 87 -15.69 -3.06 -2.52
C LEU A 87 -15.04 -2.38 -1.31
N GLY A 88 -13.94 -1.66 -1.50
CA GLY A 88 -13.18 -1.05 -0.42
C GLY A 88 -13.90 0.10 0.26
N THR A 89 -14.53 0.98 -0.50
CA THR A 89 -15.14 2.22 0.01
C THR A 89 -16.64 2.08 0.21
N GLU A 90 -17.38 1.78 -0.88
CA GLU A 90 -18.84 1.75 -0.85
C GLU A 90 -19.38 0.51 -0.15
N GLY A 91 -18.70 -0.62 -0.26
CA GLY A 91 -19.04 -1.87 0.41
C GLY A 91 -18.59 -1.88 1.87
N VAL A 92 -17.29 -2.08 2.09
CA VAL A 92 -16.78 -2.38 3.43
C VAL A 92 -16.71 -1.14 4.33
N ARG A 93 -16.07 -0.04 3.91
CA ARG A 93 -15.93 1.13 4.78
C ARG A 93 -17.29 1.72 5.16
N ARG A 94 -18.24 1.76 4.24
CA ARG A 94 -19.55 2.36 4.46
C ARG A 94 -20.50 1.47 5.26
N HIS A 95 -20.45 0.16 5.10
CA HIS A 95 -21.47 -0.76 5.63
C HIS A 95 -20.97 -1.66 6.76
N VAL A 96 -19.65 -1.81 6.92
CA VAL A 96 -19.04 -2.65 7.95
C VAL A 96 -18.33 -1.79 8.99
N ALA A 97 -17.23 -1.11 8.63
CA ALA A 97 -16.50 -0.21 9.49
C ALA A 97 -15.56 0.67 8.63
N GLU A 98 -15.48 1.97 8.93
CA GLU A 98 -14.65 2.94 8.23
C GLU A 98 -13.15 2.58 8.35
N ASP A 99 -12.74 2.09 9.51
CA ASP A 99 -11.37 1.70 9.87
C ASP A 99 -11.06 0.22 9.61
N PHE A 100 -11.94 -0.51 8.94
CA PHE A 100 -11.82 -1.97 8.74
C PHE A 100 -10.45 -2.38 8.21
N TRP A 101 -9.95 -1.71 7.16
CA TRP A 101 -8.67 -2.07 6.53
C TRP A 101 -7.48 -1.79 7.44
N ILE A 102 -7.55 -0.70 8.21
CA ILE A 102 -6.52 -0.33 9.18
C ILE A 102 -6.48 -1.37 10.30
N THR A 103 -7.63 -1.70 10.87
CA THR A 103 -7.76 -2.72 11.92
C THR A 103 -7.22 -4.07 11.47
N ARG A 104 -7.53 -4.50 10.23
CA ARG A 104 -6.98 -5.74 9.66
C ARG A 104 -5.47 -5.71 9.53
N CYS A 105 -4.90 -4.58 9.10
CA CYS A 105 -3.46 -4.41 8.97
C CYS A 105 -2.77 -4.44 10.36
N VAL A 106 -3.29 -3.70 11.34
CA VAL A 106 -2.76 -3.66 12.70
C VAL A 106 -2.82 -5.04 13.36
N THR A 107 -3.95 -5.76 13.22
CA THR A 107 -4.07 -7.13 13.74
C THR A 107 -3.06 -8.08 13.11
N ALA A 108 -2.87 -7.99 11.79
CA ALA A 108 -1.88 -8.82 11.09
C ALA A 108 -0.43 -8.46 11.49
N ALA A 109 -0.16 -7.19 11.77
CA ALA A 109 1.15 -6.74 12.25
C ALA A 109 1.41 -7.24 13.69
N ALA A 110 0.41 -7.18 14.56
CA ALA A 110 0.51 -7.67 15.94
C ALA A 110 0.75 -9.19 16.01
N ALA A 111 0.21 -9.95 15.07
CA ALA A 111 0.43 -11.40 14.95
C ALA A 111 1.78 -11.77 14.29
N SER A 112 2.50 -10.79 13.75
CA SER A 112 3.75 -11.04 13.03
C SER A 112 4.91 -11.29 13.98
N GLN A 113 5.69 -12.34 13.73
CA GLN A 113 6.97 -12.61 14.44
C GLN A 113 8.09 -11.66 14.00
N ARG A 114 7.88 -10.91 12.93
CA ARG A 114 8.84 -10.00 12.30
C ARG A 114 8.28 -8.59 12.31
N PRO A 115 9.12 -7.56 12.38
CA PRO A 115 8.66 -6.18 12.26
C PRO A 115 8.00 -5.96 10.89
N VAL A 116 7.01 -5.09 10.85
CA VAL A 116 6.20 -4.82 9.66
C VAL A 116 6.47 -3.41 9.16
N VAL A 117 6.56 -3.24 7.84
CA VAL A 117 6.54 -1.95 7.17
C VAL A 117 5.29 -1.83 6.29
N VAL A 118 4.49 -0.78 6.52
CA VAL A 118 3.28 -0.46 5.74
C VAL A 118 3.59 0.65 4.75
N THR A 119 3.24 0.45 3.46
CA THR A 119 3.74 1.31 2.35
C THR A 119 2.67 2.18 1.67
N ASP A 120 1.39 2.01 1.96
CA ASP A 120 0.28 2.66 1.25
C ASP A 120 -0.61 3.55 2.14
N VAL A 121 -0.05 4.07 3.22
CA VAL A 121 -0.73 5.01 4.13
C VAL A 121 -0.96 6.35 3.43
N ARG A 122 -2.20 6.86 3.46
CA ARG A 122 -2.62 8.01 2.65
C ARG A 122 -3.48 9.04 3.40
N PHE A 123 -4.05 8.68 4.55
CA PHE A 123 -4.99 9.52 5.28
C PHE A 123 -4.59 9.68 6.74
N ASP A 124 -4.97 10.82 7.35
CA ASP A 124 -4.67 11.14 8.75
C ASP A 124 -5.19 10.10 9.74
N ASN A 125 -6.40 9.59 9.51
CA ASN A 125 -6.96 8.53 10.34
C ASN A 125 -6.12 7.24 10.30
N GLU A 126 -5.52 6.92 9.15
CA GLU A 126 -4.62 5.77 9.00
C GLU A 126 -3.31 6.00 9.78
N VAL A 127 -2.70 7.18 9.64
CA VAL A 127 -1.50 7.58 10.40
C VAL A 127 -1.76 7.50 11.90
N ASN A 128 -2.86 8.10 12.36
CA ASN A 128 -3.20 8.14 13.78
C ASN A 128 -3.44 6.75 14.35
N ALA A 129 -4.13 5.87 13.64
CA ALA A 129 -4.39 4.51 14.07
C ALA A 129 -3.12 3.65 14.11
N LEU A 130 -2.24 3.76 13.10
CA LEU A 130 -0.95 3.06 13.07
C LEU A 130 -0.03 3.56 14.19
N ARG A 131 0.03 4.89 14.43
CA ARG A 131 0.80 5.46 15.54
C ARG A 131 0.28 4.97 16.90
N ALA A 132 -1.04 4.94 17.10
CA ALA A 132 -1.65 4.39 18.31
C ALA A 132 -1.33 2.89 18.50
N ALA A 133 -1.12 2.16 17.41
CA ALA A 133 -0.66 0.76 17.42
C ALA A 133 0.87 0.61 17.57
N GLY A 134 1.61 1.69 17.83
CA GLY A 134 3.06 1.67 18.10
C GLY A 134 3.97 1.71 16.87
N PHE A 135 3.41 2.02 15.69
CA PHE A 135 4.23 2.23 14.49
C PHE A 135 4.98 3.57 14.56
N ALA A 136 6.23 3.57 14.12
CA ALA A 136 6.93 4.80 13.76
C ALA A 136 6.50 5.24 12.36
N VAL A 137 6.22 6.52 12.18
CA VAL A 137 5.76 7.10 10.90
C VAL A 137 6.94 7.81 10.23
N TRP A 138 7.32 7.35 9.03
CA TRP A 138 8.40 7.93 8.25
C TRP A 138 7.86 8.57 6.98
N PHE A 139 8.22 9.83 6.76
CA PHE A 139 7.92 10.55 5.52
C PHE A 139 9.08 10.44 4.55
N ILE A 140 8.83 9.84 3.38
CA ILE A 140 9.83 9.77 2.29
C ILE A 140 9.67 10.99 1.40
N ASP A 141 10.66 11.89 1.47
CA ASP A 141 10.66 13.17 0.79
C ASP A 141 11.54 13.14 -0.46
N ARG A 142 10.94 13.30 -1.63
CA ARG A 142 11.65 13.41 -2.92
C ARG A 142 11.71 14.86 -3.44
N GLY A 143 11.28 15.85 -2.65
CA GLY A 143 11.27 17.25 -3.06
C GLY A 143 10.22 17.59 -4.12
N ALA A 144 9.18 16.78 -4.30
CA ALA A 144 8.09 17.08 -5.22
C ALA A 144 7.15 18.14 -4.62
N PRO A 145 6.59 19.10 -5.41
CA PRO A 145 5.61 20.06 -4.93
C PRO A 145 4.34 19.38 -4.40
N ASP A 146 3.58 20.10 -3.57
CA ASP A 146 2.33 19.58 -3.02
C ASP A 146 1.35 19.18 -4.13
N GLY A 147 0.80 17.97 -4.01
CA GLY A 147 -0.20 17.46 -4.95
C GLY A 147 -1.61 17.91 -4.51
N ASP A 148 -2.48 18.18 -5.49
CA ASP A 148 -3.87 18.61 -5.24
C ASP A 148 -4.80 17.45 -4.81
N HIS A 149 -4.33 16.21 -4.84
CA HIS A 149 -5.17 15.05 -4.53
C HIS A 149 -5.24 14.79 -3.01
N PRO A 150 -6.43 14.54 -2.42
CA PRO A 150 -6.59 14.27 -0.98
C PRO A 150 -5.67 13.18 -0.42
N SER A 151 -5.32 12.15 -1.19
CA SER A 151 -4.39 11.10 -0.79
C SER A 151 -2.91 11.53 -0.78
N GLU A 152 -2.60 12.79 -1.08
CA GLU A 152 -1.25 13.37 -1.10
C GLU A 152 -1.09 14.51 -0.06
N GLN A 153 -2.09 14.65 0.84
CA GLN A 153 -2.08 15.70 1.88
C GLN A 153 -1.15 15.38 3.06
N LEU A 154 -0.72 14.11 3.21
CA LEU A 154 0.24 13.75 4.24
C LEU A 154 1.61 14.33 3.91
N GLY A 155 2.10 15.19 4.81
CA GLY A 155 3.39 15.86 4.69
C GLY A 155 4.33 15.56 5.86
N PRO A 156 5.49 16.22 5.93
CA PRO A 156 6.48 16.02 6.98
C PRO A 156 5.94 16.21 8.41
N ALA A 157 4.92 17.08 8.59
CA ALA A 157 4.31 17.33 9.90
C ALA A 157 3.59 16.08 10.49
N HIS A 158 3.25 15.10 9.65
CA HIS A 158 2.59 13.86 10.09
C HIS A 158 3.60 12.76 10.45
N ALA A 159 4.90 12.98 10.28
CA ALA A 159 5.95 11.98 10.48
C ALA A 159 6.70 12.16 11.78
N ASP A 160 7.17 11.05 12.34
CA ASP A 160 8.13 11.03 13.44
C ASP A 160 9.55 11.25 12.91
N GLN A 161 9.79 10.89 11.64
CA GLN A 161 11.05 11.09 10.95
C GLN A 161 10.85 11.38 9.45
N VAL A 162 11.60 12.35 8.94
CA VAL A 162 11.67 12.70 7.51
C VAL A 162 12.92 12.11 6.90
N ILE A 163 12.78 11.34 5.82
CA ILE A 163 13.88 10.70 5.11
C ILE A 163 13.97 11.31 3.70
N PRO A 164 14.94 12.18 3.44
CA PRO A 164 15.14 12.76 2.12
C PRO A 164 15.53 11.66 1.09
N ASN A 165 14.83 11.62 -0.04
CA ASN A 165 15.16 10.80 -1.19
C ASN A 165 15.66 11.68 -2.35
N THR A 166 16.64 12.52 -2.05
CA THR A 166 17.37 13.36 -2.99
C THR A 166 18.80 12.85 -3.12
N GLY A 167 19.35 12.85 -4.32
CA GLY A 167 20.68 12.29 -4.58
C GLY A 167 20.64 10.90 -5.20
N THR A 168 21.65 10.09 -4.94
CA THR A 168 21.79 8.74 -5.48
C THR A 168 20.97 7.71 -4.69
N LEU A 169 20.77 6.54 -5.29
CA LEU A 169 20.13 5.41 -4.58
C LEU A 169 20.95 4.98 -3.35
N ALA A 170 22.28 5.01 -3.44
CA ALA A 170 23.17 4.69 -2.31
C ALA A 170 23.01 5.68 -1.14
N ASP A 171 22.86 6.98 -1.44
CA ASP A 171 22.58 8.00 -0.41
C ASP A 171 21.25 7.74 0.28
N PHE A 172 20.23 7.35 -0.46
CA PHE A 172 18.92 7.02 0.07
C PHE A 172 18.98 5.80 1.00
N HIS A 173 19.66 4.73 0.57
CA HIS A 173 19.87 3.53 1.40
C HIS A 173 20.61 3.88 2.71
N ALA A 174 21.66 4.69 2.65
CA ALA A 174 22.40 5.11 3.84
C ALA A 174 21.52 5.90 4.83
N ARG A 175 20.61 6.76 4.34
CA ARG A 175 19.67 7.51 5.18
C ARG A 175 18.63 6.60 5.83
N ILE A 176 18.12 5.59 5.12
CA ILE A 176 17.20 4.59 5.70
C ILE A 176 17.91 3.80 6.81
N HIS A 177 19.16 3.41 6.57
CA HIS A 177 19.98 2.71 7.58
C HIS A 177 20.16 3.55 8.83
N ALA A 178 20.59 4.81 8.68
CA ALA A 178 20.76 5.72 9.82
C ALA A 178 19.44 5.97 10.57
N ALA A 179 18.31 6.07 9.84
CA ALA A 179 16.99 6.21 10.43
C ALA A 179 16.57 4.98 11.23
N LEU A 180 16.96 3.79 10.77
CA LEU A 180 16.68 2.53 11.47
C LEU A 180 17.51 2.37 12.74
N GLU A 181 18.76 2.82 12.75
CA GLU A 181 19.62 2.83 13.94
C GLU A 181 19.14 3.79 15.04
N ALA A 182 18.44 4.85 14.65
CA ALA A 182 17.86 5.86 15.55
C ALA A 182 16.48 5.47 16.11
N LEU A 183 15.87 4.36 15.70
CA LEU A 183 14.52 3.93 16.05
C LEU A 183 14.50 3.06 17.33
#